data_6b1eb12eac7c2789e30c4694a8e3b77f
#
_entry.id   6b1eb12eac7c2789e30c4694a8e3b77f
#
_cell.length_a   1.000
_cell.length_b   1.000
_cell.length_c   1.000
_cell.angle_alpha   90.00
_cell.angle_beta   90.00
_cell.angle_gamma   90.00
#
_symmetry.space_group_name_H-M   'P 1'
#
loop_
_entity.id
_entity.type
_entity.pdbx_description
1 polymer ?
#
loop_
_entity_poly.entity_id
_entity_poly.type
_entity_poly.pdbx_seq_one_letter_code
_entity_poly.pdbx_strand_id
1 'polypeptide(L)'
;MFGGIQIGVLAACVVLFVPMGMAGYHLSRNKMLFFSGALFITLAVGVHLTPYFPSVSDFVTSVQSVVVFDNREDSCINLVNEVVWNVKPRIISSNVSDSSNDSVGYDKIWDWSKNGKVKGCDFEKLGRGDVKDLLNGSWVVVAGDSQARLLVQSVLSLLLDEKKMGMIMGDLFKRHSDYEIVVDEIGMKLDFVWAPYVVNLTNLMVGFKQNRTYPDVLVIGAGLWHMLHVNNASDYDIALENLRSSVVSLLPFSPELGTDGPVTGSVSVRSPHLFWLGMPMLINSMLNTVEKREKMNDKIWHAYYGALHNSRILRSYGGPLLLLDIQSLSWNCGPRCTNDGMHYDGTVYEAAVHILLNALLIESHQKLGSTEF
;
A
#
# COMPACT_ATOMS: atom_id res chain seq x y z
N MET A 1 14.63 -31.67 8.57
CA MET A 1 15.58 -32.67 7.99
C MET A 1 15.52 -32.80 6.45
N PHE A 2 14.48 -32.29 5.78
CA PHE A 2 14.34 -32.38 4.31
C PHE A 2 15.19 -31.37 3.52
N GLY A 3 15.57 -30.22 4.07
CA GLY A 3 16.32 -29.17 3.35
C GLY A 3 17.76 -29.55 2.95
N GLY A 4 18.46 -30.33 3.75
CA GLY A 4 19.84 -30.71 3.46
C GLY A 4 19.99 -31.67 2.25
N ILE A 5 19.01 -32.55 2.05
CA ILE A 5 19.01 -33.48 0.92
C ILE A 5 18.73 -32.74 -0.40
N GLN A 6 17.83 -31.77 -0.40
CA GLN A 6 17.50 -30.98 -1.59
C GLN A 6 18.68 -30.10 -2.04
N ILE A 7 19.41 -29.48 -1.10
CA ILE A 7 20.59 -28.66 -1.39
C ILE A 7 21.73 -29.58 -1.94
N GLY A 8 21.89 -30.78 -1.38
CA GLY A 8 22.87 -31.76 -1.87
C GLY A 8 22.59 -32.22 -3.30
N VAL A 9 21.33 -32.49 -3.64
CA VAL A 9 20.89 -32.83 -5.00
C VAL A 9 21.11 -31.69 -5.98
N LEU A 10 20.77 -30.47 -5.59
CA LEU A 10 20.97 -29.29 -6.42
C LEU A 10 22.47 -29.00 -6.67
N ALA A 11 23.30 -29.12 -5.65
CA ALA A 11 24.75 -29.00 -5.77
C ALA A 11 25.34 -30.10 -6.70
N ALA A 12 24.87 -31.33 -6.59
CA ALA A 12 25.29 -32.43 -7.49
C ALA A 12 24.85 -32.17 -8.94
N CYS A 13 23.65 -31.66 -9.16
CA CYS A 13 23.18 -31.27 -10.49
C CYS A 13 24.05 -30.14 -11.10
N VAL A 14 24.36 -29.11 -10.34
CA VAL A 14 25.19 -27.99 -10.81
C VAL A 14 26.60 -28.47 -11.17
N VAL A 15 27.20 -29.30 -10.32
CA VAL A 15 28.54 -29.85 -10.58
C VAL A 15 28.59 -30.76 -11.82
N LEU A 16 27.50 -31.48 -12.13
CA LEU A 16 27.41 -32.35 -13.29
C LEU A 16 27.03 -31.64 -14.58
N PHE A 17 26.04 -30.76 -14.53
CA PHE A 17 25.44 -30.17 -15.73
C PHE A 17 26.12 -28.88 -16.21
N VAL A 18 26.75 -28.10 -15.33
CA VAL A 18 27.47 -26.89 -15.75
C VAL A 18 28.70 -27.23 -16.61
N PRO A 19 29.56 -28.20 -16.24
CA PRO A 19 30.66 -28.62 -17.12
C PRO A 19 30.18 -29.23 -18.45
N MET A 20 29.07 -29.97 -18.44
CA MET A 20 28.48 -30.49 -19.69
C MET A 20 27.97 -29.40 -20.61
N GLY A 21 27.30 -28.39 -20.06
CA GLY A 21 26.86 -27.21 -20.83
C GLY A 21 28.03 -26.37 -21.37
N MET A 22 29.13 -26.27 -20.62
CA MET A 22 30.33 -25.55 -21.04
C MET A 22 31.19 -26.35 -22.07
N ALA A 23 31.02 -27.64 -22.21
CA ALA A 23 31.72 -28.47 -23.21
C ALA A 23 31.42 -28.01 -24.66
N GLY A 24 30.25 -27.39 -24.90
CA GLY A 24 29.92 -26.79 -26.20
C GLY A 24 30.71 -25.52 -26.56
N TYR A 25 31.49 -24.94 -25.66
CA TYR A 25 32.21 -23.66 -25.85
C TYR A 25 33.72 -23.82 -26.03
N HIS A 26 34.22 -24.95 -26.54
CA HIS A 26 35.67 -25.19 -26.82
C HIS A 26 36.66 -24.84 -25.68
N LEU A 27 36.24 -24.96 -24.42
CA LEU A 27 37.13 -24.80 -23.27
C LEU A 27 38.08 -26.00 -23.15
N SER A 28 39.37 -25.73 -22.93
CA SER A 28 40.32 -26.82 -22.73
C SER A 28 39.98 -27.65 -21.48
N ARG A 29 40.18 -28.96 -21.55
CA ARG A 29 39.92 -29.95 -20.50
C ARG A 29 40.43 -29.52 -19.11
N ASN A 30 41.59 -28.88 -19.06
CA ASN A 30 42.20 -28.42 -17.81
C ASN A 30 41.47 -27.24 -17.19
N LYS A 31 40.93 -26.31 -18.00
CA LYS A 31 40.13 -25.19 -17.52
C LYS A 31 38.77 -25.66 -16.98
N MET A 32 38.17 -26.67 -17.65
CA MET A 32 36.92 -27.26 -17.21
C MET A 32 37.04 -27.94 -15.85
N LEU A 33 38.10 -28.71 -15.63
CA LEU A 33 38.39 -29.35 -14.34
C LEU A 33 38.66 -28.33 -13.23
N PHE A 34 39.36 -27.24 -13.54
CA PHE A 34 39.61 -26.17 -12.59
C PHE A 34 38.33 -25.46 -12.16
N PHE A 35 37.44 -25.05 -13.10
CA PHE A 35 36.16 -24.41 -12.78
C PHE A 35 35.21 -25.35 -12.04
N SER A 36 35.15 -26.62 -12.42
CA SER A 36 34.32 -27.61 -11.72
C SER A 36 34.82 -27.85 -10.29
N GLY A 37 36.14 -27.95 -10.09
CA GLY A 37 36.74 -28.08 -8.76
C GLY A 37 36.52 -26.83 -7.89
N ALA A 38 36.72 -25.65 -8.44
CA ALA A 38 36.48 -24.39 -7.74
C ALA A 38 35.01 -24.25 -7.31
N LEU A 39 34.06 -24.55 -8.22
CA LEU A 39 32.63 -24.52 -7.93
C LEU A 39 32.25 -25.54 -6.84
N PHE A 40 32.79 -26.75 -6.91
CA PHE A 40 32.55 -27.79 -5.91
C PHE A 40 33.04 -27.35 -4.52
N ILE A 41 34.27 -26.81 -4.45
CA ILE A 41 34.86 -26.33 -3.19
C ILE A 41 34.02 -25.18 -2.63
N THR A 42 33.61 -24.22 -3.47
CA THR A 42 32.79 -23.08 -3.03
C THR A 42 31.44 -23.53 -2.47
N LEU A 43 30.77 -24.48 -3.14
CA LEU A 43 29.50 -25.02 -2.67
C LEU A 43 29.68 -25.88 -1.40
N ALA A 44 30.73 -26.68 -1.30
CA ALA A 44 31.03 -27.51 -0.13
C ALA A 44 31.36 -26.64 1.10
N VAL A 45 32.14 -25.57 0.90
CA VAL A 45 32.45 -24.58 1.94
C VAL A 45 31.18 -23.81 2.36
N GLY A 46 30.35 -23.39 1.41
CA GLY A 46 29.08 -22.74 1.66
C GLY A 46 28.16 -23.60 2.51
N VAL A 47 27.96 -24.86 2.13
CA VAL A 47 27.12 -25.82 2.89
C VAL A 47 27.67 -26.08 4.28
N HIS A 48 29.00 -26.16 4.42
CA HIS A 48 29.66 -26.49 5.71
C HIS A 48 29.65 -25.28 6.66
N LEU A 49 29.71 -24.06 6.12
CA LEU A 49 29.68 -22.83 6.91
C LEU A 49 28.25 -22.38 7.29
N THR A 50 27.21 -22.86 6.59
CA THR A 50 25.80 -22.50 6.86
C THR A 50 25.41 -22.68 8.35
N PRO A 51 25.81 -23.76 9.07
CA PRO A 51 25.47 -23.89 10.49
C PRO A 51 26.16 -22.88 11.41
N TYR A 52 27.29 -22.30 10.98
CA TYR A 52 28.09 -21.35 11.78
C TYR A 52 27.73 -19.90 11.51
N PHE A 53 26.95 -19.65 10.45
CA PHE A 53 26.46 -18.32 10.08
C PHE A 53 24.94 -18.35 9.90
N PRO A 54 24.17 -18.41 10.99
CA PRO A 54 22.69 -18.43 10.91
C PRO A 54 22.13 -17.23 10.13
N SER A 55 22.83 -16.09 10.12
CA SER A 55 22.47 -14.92 9.33
C SER A 55 22.48 -15.13 7.81
N VAL A 56 23.22 -16.10 7.28
CA VAL A 56 23.22 -16.46 5.84
C VAL A 56 21.98 -17.28 5.50
N SER A 57 21.57 -18.18 6.39
CA SER A 57 20.31 -18.92 6.27
C SER A 57 19.11 -17.95 6.30
N ASP A 58 19.12 -16.99 7.22
CA ASP A 58 18.07 -15.99 7.37
C ASP A 58 18.08 -14.99 6.20
N PHE A 59 19.25 -14.68 5.62
CA PHE A 59 19.36 -13.88 4.41
C PHE A 59 18.75 -14.61 3.20
N VAL A 60 19.05 -15.90 3.01
CA VAL A 60 18.46 -16.70 1.91
C VAL A 60 16.96 -16.87 2.09
N THR A 61 16.47 -17.11 3.30
CA THR A 61 15.03 -17.18 3.60
C THR A 61 14.37 -15.82 3.51
N SER A 62 15.03 -14.73 3.93
CA SER A 62 14.55 -13.37 3.80
C SER A 62 14.50 -12.93 2.33
N VAL A 63 15.51 -13.26 1.52
CA VAL A 63 15.46 -13.00 0.07
C VAL A 63 14.38 -13.84 -0.62
N GLN A 64 14.16 -15.09 -0.19
CA GLN A 64 13.04 -15.90 -0.68
C GLN A 64 11.68 -15.34 -0.24
N SER A 65 11.54 -14.83 0.98
CA SER A 65 10.30 -14.22 1.44
C SER A 65 10.02 -12.85 0.78
N VAL A 66 11.05 -12.12 0.37
CA VAL A 66 10.91 -10.87 -0.40
C VAL A 66 10.61 -11.13 -1.88
N VAL A 67 10.97 -12.30 -2.42
CA VAL A 67 10.84 -12.63 -3.86
C VAL A 67 9.61 -13.49 -4.16
N VAL A 68 9.06 -14.19 -3.17
CA VAL A 68 7.81 -14.92 -3.35
C VAL A 68 6.63 -14.03 -2.91
N PHE A 69 6.38 -12.96 -3.66
CA PHE A 69 5.00 -12.54 -3.82
C PHE A 69 4.33 -13.63 -4.63
N ASP A 70 3.64 -14.51 -3.92
CA ASP A 70 2.80 -15.53 -4.54
C ASP A 70 1.76 -14.79 -5.41
N ASN A 71 2.00 -14.74 -6.71
CA ASN A 71 1.09 -14.22 -7.73
C ASN A 71 -0.10 -15.16 -7.89
N ARG A 72 -0.70 -15.62 -6.80
CA ARG A 72 -2.02 -16.20 -6.84
C ARG A 72 -2.97 -15.04 -7.04
N GLU A 73 -3.53 -14.95 -8.25
CA GLU A 73 -4.62 -14.03 -8.58
C GLU A 73 -5.78 -14.12 -7.57
N ASP A 74 -5.85 -15.22 -6.84
CA ASP A 74 -6.88 -15.55 -5.85
C ASP A 74 -6.53 -15.15 -4.39
N SER A 75 -5.43 -14.45 -4.14
CA SER A 75 -5.10 -14.00 -2.78
C SER A 75 -6.06 -12.92 -2.32
N CYS A 76 -6.64 -13.07 -1.12
CA CYS A 76 -7.58 -12.09 -0.56
C CYS A 76 -7.02 -10.66 -0.52
N ILE A 77 -5.72 -10.50 -0.29
CA ILE A 77 -5.09 -9.17 -0.30
C ILE A 77 -5.17 -8.49 -1.67
N ASN A 78 -5.18 -9.24 -2.78
CA ASN A 78 -5.33 -8.70 -4.13
C ASN A 78 -6.79 -8.36 -4.45
N LEU A 79 -7.73 -9.01 -3.78
CA LEU A 79 -9.17 -8.85 -3.99
C LEU A 79 -9.80 -7.80 -3.06
N VAL A 80 -9.03 -7.20 -2.13
CA VAL A 80 -9.55 -6.27 -1.12
C VAL A 80 -10.19 -5.02 -1.72
N ASN A 81 -9.76 -4.59 -2.92
CA ASN A 81 -10.32 -3.45 -3.64
C ASN A 81 -11.61 -3.79 -4.45
N GLU A 82 -12.01 -5.06 -4.53
CA GLU A 82 -13.14 -5.54 -5.33
C GLU A 82 -14.51 -5.29 -4.65
N VAL A 83 -14.82 -4.03 -4.37
CA VAL A 83 -16.12 -3.61 -3.80
C VAL A 83 -17.18 -3.37 -4.86
N VAL A 84 -18.43 -3.62 -4.53
CA VAL A 84 -19.60 -3.36 -5.40
C VAL A 84 -20.38 -2.18 -4.88
N TRP A 85 -20.70 -1.24 -5.76
CA TRP A 85 -21.48 -0.05 -5.45
C TRP A 85 -22.95 -0.20 -5.80
N ASN A 86 -23.81 0.40 -4.98
CA ASN A 86 -25.23 0.54 -5.21
C ASN A 86 -25.64 1.98 -4.92
N VAL A 87 -25.79 2.78 -5.98
CA VAL A 87 -26.18 4.20 -5.89
C VAL A 87 -27.60 4.34 -6.40
N LYS A 88 -28.53 4.66 -5.49
CA LYS A 88 -29.96 4.78 -5.82
C LYS A 88 -30.49 6.14 -5.40
N PRO A 89 -31.44 6.72 -6.17
CA PRO A 89 -32.17 7.91 -5.72
C PRO A 89 -32.88 7.63 -4.39
N ARG A 90 -32.74 8.53 -3.43
CA ARG A 90 -33.51 8.48 -2.18
C ARG A 90 -34.94 8.87 -2.49
N ILE A 91 -35.88 7.96 -2.33
CA ILE A 91 -37.29 8.25 -2.47
C ILE A 91 -37.71 8.98 -1.18
N ILE A 92 -37.82 10.32 -1.26
CA ILE A 92 -38.45 11.10 -0.19
C ILE A 92 -39.95 10.89 -0.40
N SER A 93 -40.59 10.15 0.49
CA SER A 93 -42.07 10.09 0.55
C SER A 93 -42.57 11.46 0.93
N SER A 94 -42.98 12.22 -0.07
CA SER A 94 -43.47 13.60 0.08
C SER A 94 -44.85 13.62 0.75
N ASN A 95 -44.87 13.89 2.04
CA ASN A 95 -46.08 14.37 2.74
C ASN A 95 -45.94 15.85 3.15
N VAL A 96 -45.03 16.64 2.56
CA VAL A 96 -44.92 18.08 2.81
C VAL A 96 -44.70 18.78 1.48
N SER A 97 -45.71 19.58 1.07
CA SER A 97 -45.65 20.48 -0.06
C SER A 97 -44.82 21.71 0.31
N ASP A 98 -43.50 21.64 0.10
CA ASP A 98 -42.63 22.81 0.05
C ASP A 98 -41.88 22.83 -1.28
N SER A 99 -42.28 23.80 -2.10
CA SER A 99 -41.76 24.09 -3.43
C SER A 99 -40.42 24.84 -3.31
N SER A 100 -39.32 24.15 -3.02
CA SER A 100 -37.97 24.70 -3.17
C SER A 100 -37.01 23.60 -3.61
N ASN A 101 -36.49 23.74 -4.85
CA ASN A 101 -35.41 23.00 -5.50
C ASN A 101 -34.96 21.72 -4.78
N ASP A 102 -35.69 20.62 -5.01
CA ASP A 102 -35.35 19.28 -4.52
C ASP A 102 -34.02 18.82 -5.12
N SER A 103 -32.94 18.95 -4.37
CA SER A 103 -31.74 18.19 -4.61
C SER A 103 -32.07 16.71 -4.32
N VAL A 104 -32.30 15.93 -5.36
CA VAL A 104 -32.56 14.50 -5.24
C VAL A 104 -31.36 13.86 -4.52
N GLY A 105 -31.54 13.53 -3.23
CA GLY A 105 -30.53 12.80 -2.44
C GLY A 105 -30.32 11.39 -3.01
N TYR A 106 -29.12 10.88 -2.89
CA TYR A 106 -28.79 9.51 -3.31
C TYR A 106 -28.31 8.70 -2.10
N ASP A 107 -28.82 7.48 -1.97
CA ASP A 107 -28.26 6.47 -1.06
C ASP A 107 -27.09 5.81 -1.77
N LYS A 108 -25.91 5.89 -1.17
CA LYS A 108 -24.64 5.43 -1.69
C LYS A 108 -24.13 4.32 -0.77
N ILE A 109 -24.30 3.08 -1.22
CA ILE A 109 -23.95 1.89 -0.44
C ILE A 109 -22.89 1.12 -1.22
N TRP A 110 -21.83 0.76 -0.54
CA TRP A 110 -20.78 -0.10 -1.07
C TRP A 110 -20.67 -1.36 -0.20
N ASP A 111 -20.25 -2.50 -0.78
CA ASP A 111 -20.17 -3.77 -0.09
C ASP A 111 -19.32 -4.77 -0.89
N TRP A 112 -18.67 -5.72 -0.23
CA TRP A 112 -17.99 -6.86 -0.86
C TRP A 112 -18.94 -8.04 -1.11
N SER A 113 -19.97 -8.22 -0.30
CA SER A 113 -20.83 -9.41 -0.28
C SER A 113 -21.45 -9.77 -1.63
N LYS A 114 -21.62 -8.79 -2.51
CA LYS A 114 -22.21 -8.96 -3.85
C LYS A 114 -21.20 -9.39 -4.90
N ASN A 115 -19.92 -9.38 -4.60
CA ASN A 115 -18.88 -9.80 -5.55
C ASN A 115 -18.57 -11.28 -5.35
N GLY A 116 -18.88 -12.09 -6.37
CA GLY A 116 -18.64 -13.54 -6.30
C GLY A 116 -17.15 -13.92 -6.19
N LYS A 117 -16.24 -13.05 -6.61
CA LYS A 117 -14.79 -13.28 -6.56
C LYS A 117 -14.22 -13.26 -5.14
N VAL A 118 -14.85 -12.49 -4.24
CA VAL A 118 -14.38 -12.32 -2.86
C VAL A 118 -15.01 -13.30 -1.87
N LYS A 119 -15.82 -14.25 -2.36
CA LYS A 119 -16.37 -15.33 -1.52
C LYS A 119 -15.24 -16.13 -0.89
N GLY A 120 -15.14 -16.12 0.42
CA GLY A 120 -14.10 -16.83 1.17
C GLY A 120 -12.96 -15.95 1.65
N CYS A 121 -13.02 -14.64 1.40
CA CYS A 121 -12.05 -13.68 1.95
C CYS A 121 -12.53 -13.03 3.26
N ASP A 122 -13.79 -13.23 3.65
CA ASP A 122 -14.41 -12.73 4.88
C ASP A 122 -14.18 -11.23 5.15
N PHE A 123 -14.24 -10.40 4.07
CA PHE A 123 -14.11 -8.96 4.22
C PHE A 123 -15.32 -8.37 4.93
N GLU A 124 -15.07 -7.49 5.89
CA GLU A 124 -16.08 -6.88 6.73
C GLU A 124 -15.95 -5.36 6.81
N LYS A 125 -17.10 -4.71 7.04
CA LYS A 125 -17.13 -3.33 7.50
C LYS A 125 -16.90 -3.32 9.00
N LEU A 126 -15.68 -2.99 9.40
CA LEU A 126 -15.28 -2.99 10.80
C LEU A 126 -16.04 -1.93 11.60
N GLY A 127 -16.56 -2.31 12.75
CA GLY A 127 -17.16 -1.39 13.70
C GLY A 127 -16.10 -0.57 14.44
N ARG A 128 -16.54 0.50 15.13
CA ARG A 128 -15.63 1.38 15.89
C ARG A 128 -14.78 0.61 16.91
N GLY A 129 -15.33 -0.42 17.56
CA GLY A 129 -14.61 -1.26 18.52
C GLY A 129 -13.46 -1.98 17.85
N ASP A 130 -13.73 -2.69 16.75
CA ASP A 130 -12.74 -3.46 16.00
C ASP A 130 -11.62 -2.59 15.46
N VAL A 131 -11.97 -1.37 14.97
CA VAL A 131 -10.98 -0.39 14.49
C VAL A 131 -10.09 0.10 15.62
N LYS A 132 -10.65 0.35 16.81
CA LYS A 132 -9.88 0.74 17.99
C LYS A 132 -8.93 -0.36 18.44
N ASP A 133 -9.38 -1.60 18.45
CA ASP A 133 -8.55 -2.74 18.84
C ASP A 133 -7.42 -2.96 17.83
N LEU A 134 -7.71 -2.86 16.53
CA LEU A 134 -6.72 -3.03 15.48
C LEU A 134 -5.62 -1.95 15.50
N LEU A 135 -6.01 -0.68 15.71
CA LEU A 135 -5.10 0.46 15.67
C LEU A 135 -4.54 0.87 17.05
N ASN A 136 -4.82 0.10 18.11
CA ASN A 136 -4.37 0.39 19.46
C ASN A 136 -2.84 0.52 19.55
N GLY A 137 -2.36 1.64 20.09
CA GLY A 137 -0.95 1.94 20.27
C GLY A 137 -0.15 2.20 18.99
N SER A 138 -0.81 2.22 17.81
CA SER A 138 -0.13 2.38 16.52
C SER A 138 0.19 3.83 16.19
N TRP A 139 1.23 4.01 15.39
CA TRP A 139 1.55 5.26 14.73
C TRP A 139 1.19 5.17 13.25
N VAL A 140 0.20 5.94 12.84
CA VAL A 140 -0.32 6.00 11.45
C VAL A 140 0.12 7.31 10.81
N VAL A 141 0.78 7.24 9.66
CA VAL A 141 1.13 8.40 8.86
C VAL A 141 0.41 8.35 7.53
N VAL A 142 -0.28 9.43 7.19
CA VAL A 142 -0.94 9.62 5.89
C VAL A 142 -0.35 10.86 5.23
N ALA A 143 0.36 10.69 4.12
CA ALA A 143 1.04 11.80 3.46
C ALA A 143 0.56 11.97 2.00
N GLY A 144 0.22 13.19 1.64
CA GLY A 144 -0.26 13.51 0.29
C GLY A 144 -0.93 14.87 0.19
N ASP A 145 -1.83 14.97 -0.76
CA ASP A 145 -2.60 16.18 -1.02
C ASP A 145 -3.99 16.17 -0.32
N SER A 146 -4.96 16.85 -0.90
CA SER A 146 -6.34 16.90 -0.38
C SER A 146 -7.01 15.52 -0.31
N GLN A 147 -6.65 14.57 -1.17
CA GLN A 147 -7.18 13.21 -1.15
C GLN A 147 -6.74 12.46 0.13
N ALA A 148 -5.47 12.59 0.49
CA ALA A 148 -4.93 12.05 1.72
C ALA A 148 -5.61 12.64 2.96
N ARG A 149 -5.92 13.93 2.94
CA ARG A 149 -6.66 14.61 4.01
C ARG A 149 -8.08 14.08 4.18
N LEU A 150 -8.78 13.80 3.07
CA LEU A 150 -10.12 13.19 3.10
C LEU A 150 -10.07 11.75 3.64
N LEU A 151 -9.01 11.00 3.35
CA LEU A 151 -8.78 9.68 3.96
C LEU A 151 -8.60 9.81 5.48
N VAL A 152 -7.79 10.77 5.94
CA VAL A 152 -7.60 11.05 7.39
C VAL A 152 -8.92 11.40 8.06
N GLN A 153 -9.72 12.27 7.45
CA GLN A 153 -11.05 12.58 7.94
C GLN A 153 -11.88 11.31 8.12
N SER A 154 -11.86 10.42 7.14
CA SER A 154 -12.64 9.18 7.18
C SER A 154 -12.16 8.22 8.29
N VAL A 155 -10.83 8.06 8.48
CA VAL A 155 -10.26 7.29 9.60
C VAL A 155 -10.73 7.86 10.93
N LEU A 156 -10.61 9.19 11.12
CA LEU A 156 -11.00 9.84 12.38
C LEU A 156 -12.51 9.76 12.64
N SER A 157 -13.33 9.79 11.59
CA SER A 157 -14.80 9.65 11.72
C SER A 157 -15.23 8.27 12.23
N LEU A 158 -14.43 7.20 11.98
CA LEU A 158 -14.66 5.88 12.56
C LEU A 158 -14.26 5.81 14.03
N LEU A 159 -13.25 6.57 14.46
CA LEU A 159 -12.68 6.51 15.80
C LEU A 159 -13.32 7.50 16.77
N LEU A 160 -13.66 8.70 16.30
CA LEU A 160 -14.14 9.82 17.12
C LEU A 160 -15.65 9.97 17.00
N ASP A 161 -16.25 10.53 18.03
CA ASP A 161 -17.65 10.98 18.01
C ASP A 161 -17.83 12.29 17.21
N GLU A 162 -19.07 12.62 16.85
CA GLU A 162 -19.40 13.82 16.07
C GLU A 162 -18.91 15.13 16.72
N LYS A 163 -18.96 15.20 18.07
CA LYS A 163 -18.53 16.39 18.81
C LYS A 163 -17.02 16.60 18.68
N LYS A 164 -16.23 15.52 18.87
CA LYS A 164 -14.76 15.55 18.71
C LYS A 164 -14.40 15.86 17.25
N MET A 165 -15.09 15.21 16.28
CA MET A 165 -14.90 15.51 14.86
C MET A 165 -15.15 16.98 14.56
N GLY A 166 -16.24 17.56 15.06
CA GLY A 166 -16.55 19.00 14.86
C GLY A 166 -15.45 19.94 15.37
N MET A 167 -14.78 19.58 16.47
CA MET A 167 -13.69 20.40 17.04
C MET A 167 -12.42 20.37 16.19
N ILE A 168 -12.10 19.25 15.56
CA ILE A 168 -10.84 19.09 14.83
C ILE A 168 -10.91 19.49 13.35
N MET A 169 -12.13 19.61 12.78
CA MET A 169 -12.30 19.85 11.35
C MET A 169 -11.61 21.12 10.86
N GLY A 170 -11.65 22.21 11.64
CA GLY A 170 -11.01 23.48 11.29
C GLY A 170 -9.49 23.33 11.13
N ASP A 171 -8.87 22.64 12.05
CA ASP A 171 -7.40 22.41 12.05
C ASP A 171 -7.00 21.37 11.01
N LEU A 172 -7.73 20.27 10.90
CA LEU A 172 -7.50 19.23 9.89
C LEU A 172 -7.57 19.82 8.47
N PHE A 173 -8.51 20.72 8.20
CA PHE A 173 -8.71 21.33 6.87
C PHE A 173 -7.99 22.65 6.69
N LYS A 174 -7.10 23.03 7.60
CA LYS A 174 -6.23 24.19 7.39
C LYS A 174 -5.41 24.01 6.12
N ARG A 175 -5.47 25.01 5.27
CA ARG A 175 -4.91 24.93 3.92
C ARG A 175 -3.39 24.70 3.92
N HIS A 176 -2.94 23.68 3.18
CA HIS A 176 -1.52 23.33 2.93
C HIS A 176 -0.70 23.15 4.22
N SER A 177 -1.31 22.64 5.27
CA SER A 177 -0.61 22.39 6.54
C SER A 177 -0.73 20.94 6.97
N ASP A 178 0.25 20.49 7.71
CA ASP A 178 0.26 19.23 8.41
C ASP A 178 -0.75 19.26 9.56
N TYR A 179 -1.14 18.09 10.01
CA TYR A 179 -2.03 17.91 11.16
C TYR A 179 -1.61 16.67 11.96
N GLU A 180 -1.57 16.80 13.27
CA GLU A 180 -1.23 15.71 14.17
C GLU A 180 -2.33 15.57 15.24
N ILE A 181 -2.69 14.33 15.56
CA ILE A 181 -3.62 14.02 16.64
C ILE A 181 -3.21 12.72 17.35
N VAL A 182 -3.36 12.71 18.66
CA VAL A 182 -3.30 11.50 19.47
C VAL A 182 -4.73 11.15 19.91
N VAL A 183 -5.15 9.93 19.60
CA VAL A 183 -6.43 9.38 20.08
C VAL A 183 -6.14 8.70 21.40
N ASP A 184 -6.19 9.47 22.51
CA ASP A 184 -5.76 9.03 23.86
C ASP A 184 -6.43 7.74 24.32
N GLU A 185 -7.67 7.51 23.91
CA GLU A 185 -8.47 6.33 24.30
C GLU A 185 -7.81 5.00 23.92
N ILE A 186 -7.03 5.00 22.81
CA ILE A 186 -6.32 3.83 22.28
C ILE A 186 -4.83 4.07 22.12
N GLY A 187 -4.31 5.22 22.53
CA GLY A 187 -2.89 5.56 22.37
C GLY A 187 -2.40 5.65 20.93
N MET A 188 -3.33 5.74 19.94
CA MET A 188 -2.99 5.86 18.53
C MET A 188 -2.53 7.27 18.20
N LYS A 189 -1.36 7.40 17.56
CA LYS A 189 -0.90 8.64 16.95
C LYS A 189 -1.23 8.64 15.45
N LEU A 190 -1.83 9.73 14.94
CA LEU A 190 -2.08 9.91 13.52
C LEU A 190 -1.49 11.24 13.06
N ASP A 191 -0.59 11.17 12.07
CA ASP A 191 0.02 12.32 11.43
C ASP A 191 -0.48 12.42 9.98
N PHE A 192 -1.07 13.55 9.63
CA PHE A 192 -1.29 13.95 8.25
C PHE A 192 -0.15 14.89 7.83
N VAL A 193 0.58 14.52 6.77
CA VAL A 193 1.68 15.31 6.21
C VAL A 193 1.26 15.85 4.85
N TRP A 194 1.26 17.17 4.70
CA TRP A 194 0.99 17.83 3.44
C TRP A 194 2.16 17.64 2.44
N ALA A 195 2.04 16.66 1.58
CA ALA A 195 3.08 16.24 0.63
C ALA A 195 2.50 16.08 -0.79
N PRO A 196 2.09 17.18 -1.46
CA PRO A 196 1.33 17.12 -2.71
C PRO A 196 2.14 16.65 -3.93
N TYR A 197 3.48 16.60 -3.82
CA TYR A 197 4.38 16.13 -4.88
C TYR A 197 5.14 14.87 -4.44
N VAL A 198 5.48 14.02 -5.40
CA VAL A 198 6.25 12.79 -5.13
C VAL A 198 7.59 13.07 -4.46
N VAL A 199 8.24 14.19 -4.80
CA VAL A 199 9.51 14.60 -4.15
C VAL A 199 9.32 14.88 -2.66
N ASN A 200 8.17 15.40 -2.24
CA ASN A 200 7.87 15.60 -0.81
C ASN A 200 7.78 14.26 -0.08
N LEU A 201 7.14 13.26 -0.72
CA LEU A 201 7.07 11.89 -0.18
C LEU A 201 8.46 11.26 -0.09
N THR A 202 9.31 11.46 -1.09
CA THR A 202 10.70 10.98 -1.08
C THR A 202 11.48 11.60 0.09
N ASN A 203 11.35 12.91 0.32
CA ASN A 203 11.99 13.60 1.44
C ASN A 203 11.49 13.08 2.80
N LEU A 204 10.19 12.77 2.92
CA LEU A 204 9.61 12.15 4.11
C LEU A 204 10.26 10.78 4.38
N MET A 205 10.44 9.94 3.35
CA MET A 205 11.12 8.64 3.49
C MET A 205 12.57 8.80 3.96
N VAL A 206 13.29 9.78 3.40
CA VAL A 206 14.66 10.10 3.84
C VAL A 206 14.67 10.53 5.31
N GLY A 207 13.69 11.33 5.74
CA GLY A 207 13.54 11.76 7.13
C GLY A 207 13.34 10.57 8.08
N PHE A 208 12.45 9.63 7.77
CA PHE A 208 12.27 8.41 8.57
C PHE A 208 13.56 7.61 8.70
N LYS A 209 14.29 7.45 7.59
CA LYS A 209 15.57 6.73 7.59
C LYS A 209 16.63 7.40 8.44
N GLN A 210 16.75 8.72 8.35
CA GLN A 210 17.73 9.50 9.14
C GLN A 210 17.43 9.44 10.62
N ASN A 211 16.16 9.55 11.00
CA ASN A 211 15.72 9.54 12.39
C ASN A 211 15.59 8.11 12.97
N ARG A 212 15.67 7.08 12.12
CA ARG A 212 15.45 5.68 12.50
C ARG A 212 14.11 5.43 13.21
N THR A 213 13.10 6.21 12.85
CA THR A 213 11.74 6.11 13.40
C THR A 213 10.79 5.86 12.23
N TYR A 214 10.00 4.81 12.33
CA TYR A 214 9.11 4.36 11.25
C TYR A 214 7.69 4.22 11.76
N PRO A 215 6.68 4.69 11.01
CA PRO A 215 5.29 4.46 11.40
C PRO A 215 4.93 2.97 11.25
N ASP A 216 3.93 2.51 12.01
CA ASP A 216 3.36 1.17 11.85
C ASP A 216 2.57 1.05 10.55
N VAL A 217 1.85 2.12 10.19
CA VAL A 217 1.07 2.22 8.95
C VAL A 217 1.45 3.49 8.21
N LEU A 218 1.85 3.34 6.94
CA LEU A 218 2.19 4.46 6.07
C LEU A 218 1.33 4.44 4.81
N VAL A 219 0.50 5.44 4.65
CA VAL A 219 -0.30 5.69 3.44
C VAL A 219 0.26 6.91 2.73
N ILE A 220 0.73 6.76 1.50
CA ILE A 220 1.27 7.86 0.71
C ILE A 220 0.59 7.95 -0.65
N GLY A 221 0.42 9.15 -1.17
CA GLY A 221 -0.18 9.36 -2.49
C GLY A 221 0.04 10.76 -3.01
N ALA A 222 0.31 10.87 -4.31
CA ALA A 222 0.47 12.14 -5.00
C ALA A 222 0.17 11.98 -6.50
N GLY A 223 -0.05 13.09 -7.20
CA GLY A 223 -0.25 13.11 -8.65
C GLY A 223 -1.08 14.28 -9.13
N LEU A 224 -2.18 14.61 -8.47
CA LEU A 224 -3.08 15.70 -8.90
C LEU A 224 -2.38 17.07 -8.96
N TRP A 225 -1.57 17.37 -7.95
CA TRP A 225 -0.80 18.62 -7.91
C TRP A 225 0.31 18.65 -8.95
N HIS A 226 0.97 17.51 -9.16
CA HIS A 226 1.98 17.38 -10.20
C HIS A 226 1.35 17.57 -11.60
N MET A 227 0.21 16.92 -11.84
CA MET A 227 -0.57 17.05 -13.07
C MET A 227 -0.97 18.50 -13.34
N LEU A 228 -1.43 19.22 -12.32
CA LEU A 228 -1.87 20.62 -12.46
C LEU A 228 -0.71 21.59 -12.67
N HIS A 229 0.39 21.46 -11.93
CA HIS A 229 1.44 22.49 -11.86
C HIS A 229 2.69 22.16 -12.68
N VAL A 230 3.04 20.89 -12.85
CA VAL A 230 4.20 20.44 -13.66
C VAL A 230 3.74 19.97 -15.03
N ASN A 231 2.64 19.23 -15.09
CA ASN A 231 2.00 18.71 -16.30
C ASN A 231 2.98 17.91 -17.20
N ASN A 232 3.82 17.09 -16.58
CA ASN A 232 4.80 16.24 -17.25
C ASN A 232 4.80 14.84 -16.65
N ALA A 233 4.23 13.86 -17.37
CA ALA A 233 4.13 12.49 -16.90
C ALA A 233 5.48 11.77 -16.83
N SER A 234 6.48 12.19 -17.64
CA SER A 234 7.83 11.61 -17.58
C SER A 234 8.57 12.05 -16.32
N ASP A 235 8.43 13.31 -15.90
CA ASP A 235 8.98 13.78 -14.63
C ASP A 235 8.33 13.07 -13.44
N TYR A 236 7.02 12.80 -13.55
CA TYR A 236 6.29 12.06 -12.55
C TYR A 236 6.78 10.60 -12.43
N ASP A 237 7.04 9.95 -13.56
CA ASP A 237 7.59 8.59 -13.63
C ASP A 237 8.96 8.50 -12.95
N ILE A 238 9.89 9.40 -13.31
CA ILE A 238 11.21 9.49 -12.68
C ILE A 238 11.10 9.75 -11.17
N ALA A 239 10.19 10.62 -10.76
CA ALA A 239 9.96 10.90 -9.34
C ALA A 239 9.44 9.66 -8.58
N LEU A 240 8.55 8.87 -9.20
CA LEU A 240 8.05 7.61 -8.62
C LEU A 240 9.14 6.54 -8.50
N GLU A 241 10.06 6.42 -9.46
CA GLU A 241 11.20 5.51 -9.37
C GLU A 241 12.13 5.87 -8.20
N ASN A 242 12.39 7.17 -8.01
CA ASN A 242 13.16 7.67 -6.88
C ASN A 242 12.46 7.39 -5.54
N LEU A 243 11.16 7.61 -5.48
CA LEU A 243 10.35 7.29 -4.31
C LEU A 243 10.38 5.78 -4.01
N ARG A 244 10.19 4.94 -5.03
CA ARG A 244 10.28 3.48 -4.89
C ARG A 244 11.61 3.07 -4.26
N SER A 245 12.73 3.60 -4.76
CA SER A 245 14.06 3.30 -4.23
C SER A 245 14.20 3.72 -2.76
N SER A 246 13.61 4.86 -2.39
CA SER A 246 13.59 5.36 -1.02
C SER A 246 12.73 4.48 -0.11
N VAL A 247 11.54 4.08 -0.56
CA VAL A 247 10.64 3.19 0.21
C VAL A 247 11.28 1.82 0.42
N VAL A 248 11.85 1.21 -0.62
CA VAL A 248 12.55 -0.08 -0.51
C VAL A 248 13.69 0.00 0.51
N SER A 249 14.37 1.14 0.59
CA SER A 249 15.45 1.34 1.56
C SER A 249 15.00 1.46 3.02
N LEU A 250 13.67 1.61 3.28
CA LEU A 250 13.10 1.59 4.63
C LEU A 250 12.81 0.17 5.11
N LEU A 251 12.64 -0.77 4.17
CA LEU A 251 12.36 -2.15 4.53
C LEU A 251 13.61 -2.75 5.18
N PRO A 252 13.52 -3.32 6.39
CA PRO A 252 14.67 -3.93 7.03
C PRO A 252 15.14 -5.12 6.20
N PHE A 253 16.42 -5.11 5.81
CA PHE A 253 17.08 -6.23 5.15
C PHE A 253 17.30 -7.43 6.08
N SER A 254 17.17 -7.23 7.39
CA SER A 254 17.21 -8.28 8.42
C SER A 254 16.35 -7.87 9.59
N PRO A 255 15.57 -8.78 10.19
CA PRO A 255 15.03 -8.54 11.50
C PRO A 255 16.24 -8.37 12.46
N GLU A 256 16.47 -7.16 12.98
CA GLU A 256 17.39 -7.03 14.08
C GLU A 256 16.85 -7.88 15.24
N LEU A 257 17.52 -9.01 15.49
CA LEU A 257 17.33 -9.82 16.69
C LEU A 257 17.74 -8.94 17.87
N GLY A 258 16.79 -8.44 18.60
CA GLY A 258 17.08 -7.88 19.88
C GLY A 258 16.35 -6.60 20.20
N THR A 259 15.18 -6.77 20.75
CA THR A 259 14.81 -6.19 22.04
C THR A 259 13.49 -6.87 22.46
N ASP A 260 13.59 -7.65 23.53
CA ASP A 260 12.45 -8.26 24.23
C ASP A 260 11.58 -7.16 24.89
N GLY A 261 10.80 -6.46 24.05
CA GLY A 261 9.73 -5.59 24.53
C GLY A 261 8.39 -6.30 24.33
N PRO A 262 7.43 -6.19 25.26
CA PRO A 262 6.12 -6.77 25.08
C PRO A 262 5.44 -6.14 23.85
N VAL A 263 5.04 -6.98 22.91
CA VAL A 263 4.25 -6.56 21.74
C VAL A 263 2.86 -6.19 22.24
N THR A 264 2.57 -4.90 22.31
CA THR A 264 1.25 -4.39 22.67
C THR A 264 0.55 -3.91 21.40
N GLY A 265 -0.46 -4.66 20.96
CA GLY A 265 -1.32 -4.31 19.82
C GLY A 265 -1.10 -5.18 18.58
N SER A 266 -2.18 -5.39 17.80
CA SER A 266 -2.20 -6.28 16.64
C SER A 266 -1.40 -5.77 15.45
N VAL A 267 -1.09 -4.47 15.38
CA VAL A 267 -0.41 -3.81 14.25
C VAL A 267 1.06 -3.53 14.55
N SER A 268 1.52 -3.61 15.79
CA SER A 268 2.92 -3.41 16.16
C SER A 268 3.80 -4.48 15.52
N VAL A 269 4.33 -4.19 14.36
CA VAL A 269 5.21 -5.07 13.61
C VAL A 269 6.48 -4.33 13.23
N ARG A 270 7.58 -5.06 13.20
CA ARG A 270 8.94 -4.60 12.89
C ARG A 270 9.12 -3.98 11.48
N SER A 271 8.10 -3.99 10.63
CA SER A 271 8.10 -3.37 9.29
C SER A 271 6.80 -2.61 9.09
N PRO A 272 6.83 -1.38 8.54
CA PRO A 272 5.62 -0.62 8.27
C PRO A 272 4.71 -1.32 7.26
N HIS A 273 3.39 -1.21 7.46
CA HIS A 273 2.41 -1.55 6.43
C HIS A 273 2.34 -0.38 5.44
N LEU A 274 2.60 -0.66 4.18
CA LEU A 274 2.84 0.36 3.16
C LEU A 274 1.71 0.39 2.13
N PHE A 275 1.10 1.57 1.94
CA PHE A 275 -0.02 1.75 1.03
C PHE A 275 0.21 2.94 0.09
N TRP A 276 -0.27 2.80 -1.14
CA TRP A 276 -0.39 3.88 -2.10
C TRP A 276 -1.84 4.32 -2.23
N LEU A 277 -2.13 5.56 -1.93
CA LEU A 277 -3.43 6.18 -2.17
C LEU A 277 -3.52 6.59 -3.64
N GLY A 278 -4.34 5.87 -4.41
CA GLY A 278 -4.56 6.15 -5.82
C GLY A 278 -5.22 7.51 -6.07
N MET A 279 -5.02 8.05 -7.26
CA MET A 279 -5.74 9.27 -7.69
C MET A 279 -7.21 8.92 -7.98
N PRO A 280 -8.16 9.81 -7.67
CA PRO A 280 -9.56 9.61 -8.04
C PRO A 280 -9.75 9.73 -9.56
N MET A 281 -10.84 9.18 -10.07
CA MET A 281 -11.28 9.46 -11.42
C MET A 281 -11.69 10.93 -11.53
N LEU A 282 -11.15 11.63 -12.53
CA LEU A 282 -11.48 13.02 -12.76
C LEU A 282 -12.68 13.15 -13.69
N ILE A 283 -13.63 14.02 -13.34
CA ILE A 283 -14.75 14.39 -14.20
C ILE A 283 -14.48 15.78 -14.76
N ASN A 284 -13.78 15.82 -15.89
CA ASN A 284 -13.25 17.05 -16.47
C ASN A 284 -14.29 18.16 -16.62
N SER A 285 -15.53 17.83 -17.05
CA SER A 285 -16.63 18.79 -17.20
C SER A 285 -17.06 19.48 -15.89
N MET A 286 -16.78 18.88 -14.74
CA MET A 286 -17.10 19.40 -13.41
C MET A 286 -15.96 20.22 -12.79
N LEU A 287 -14.75 20.18 -13.35
CA LEU A 287 -13.61 20.93 -12.82
C LEU A 287 -13.86 22.44 -12.91
N ASN A 288 -13.62 23.13 -11.80
CA ASN A 288 -14.07 24.50 -11.57
C ASN A 288 -13.28 25.59 -12.32
N THR A 289 -12.10 25.29 -12.89
CA THR A 289 -11.29 26.26 -13.64
C THR A 289 -10.95 25.74 -15.03
N VAL A 290 -10.74 26.68 -15.98
CA VAL A 290 -10.28 26.35 -17.35
C VAL A 290 -8.93 25.63 -17.28
N GLU A 291 -8.00 26.16 -16.49
CA GLU A 291 -6.67 25.57 -16.31
C GLU A 291 -6.73 24.12 -15.86
N LYS A 292 -7.58 23.77 -14.87
CA LYS A 292 -7.76 22.38 -14.45
C LYS A 292 -8.30 21.52 -15.57
N ARG A 293 -9.29 22.00 -16.32
CA ARG A 293 -9.89 21.24 -17.44
C ARG A 293 -8.88 20.95 -18.56
N GLU A 294 -7.97 21.90 -18.82
CA GLU A 294 -6.94 21.74 -19.84
C GLU A 294 -5.79 20.81 -19.38
N LYS A 295 -5.33 20.98 -18.14
CA LYS A 295 -4.16 20.26 -17.61
C LYS A 295 -4.48 18.91 -16.98
N MET A 296 -5.72 18.70 -16.55
CA MET A 296 -6.17 17.49 -15.86
C MET A 296 -7.23 16.75 -16.71
N ASN A 297 -7.00 16.67 -18.00
CA ASN A 297 -7.85 15.93 -18.94
C ASN A 297 -7.54 14.44 -18.95
N ASP A 298 -8.43 13.64 -19.55
CA ASP A 298 -8.34 12.18 -19.56
C ASP A 298 -7.03 11.67 -20.14
N LYS A 299 -6.49 12.30 -21.20
CA LYS A 299 -5.22 11.89 -21.81
C LYS A 299 -4.06 12.03 -20.84
N ILE A 300 -3.99 13.16 -20.14
CA ILE A 300 -2.93 13.43 -19.15
C ILE A 300 -3.12 12.51 -17.95
N TRP A 301 -4.36 12.36 -17.49
CA TRP A 301 -4.67 11.46 -16.39
C TRP A 301 -4.19 10.02 -16.68
N HIS A 302 -4.49 9.48 -17.87
CA HIS A 302 -4.02 8.14 -18.28
C HIS A 302 -2.50 8.03 -18.36
N ALA A 303 -1.81 9.11 -18.78
CA ALA A 303 -0.35 9.13 -18.81
C ALA A 303 0.25 9.03 -17.39
N TYR A 304 -0.33 9.75 -16.41
CA TYR A 304 0.09 9.67 -15.01
C TYR A 304 -0.24 8.31 -14.37
N TYR A 305 -1.40 7.76 -14.70
CA TYR A 305 -1.78 6.42 -14.26
C TYR A 305 -0.83 5.36 -14.84
N GLY A 306 -0.49 5.47 -16.11
CA GLY A 306 0.51 4.62 -16.77
C GLY A 306 1.90 4.73 -16.12
N ALA A 307 2.34 5.94 -15.79
CA ALA A 307 3.60 6.16 -15.07
C ALA A 307 3.61 5.47 -13.70
N LEU A 308 2.50 5.55 -12.93
CA LEU A 308 2.37 4.84 -11.66
C LEU A 308 2.55 3.32 -11.83
N HIS A 309 1.96 2.73 -12.86
CA HIS A 309 2.10 1.29 -13.15
C HIS A 309 3.53 0.93 -13.58
N ASN A 310 4.15 1.74 -14.46
CA ASN A 310 5.49 1.51 -14.99
C ASN A 310 6.57 1.63 -13.92
N SER A 311 6.41 2.50 -12.94
CA SER A 311 7.36 2.72 -11.84
C SER A 311 7.58 1.48 -10.96
N ARG A 312 6.68 0.47 -11.05
CA ARG A 312 6.70 -0.74 -10.22
C ARG A 312 6.74 -0.46 -8.72
N ILE A 313 6.12 0.62 -8.29
CA ILE A 313 6.01 0.93 -6.85
C ILE A 313 4.90 0.13 -6.17
N LEU A 314 3.89 -0.31 -6.94
CA LEU A 314 2.75 -1.07 -6.45
C LEU A 314 3.04 -2.57 -6.37
N ARG A 315 2.47 -3.26 -5.38
CA ARG A 315 2.61 -4.72 -5.17
C ARG A 315 2.19 -5.55 -6.37
N SER A 316 1.11 -5.18 -7.04
CA SER A 316 0.63 -5.84 -8.27
C SER A 316 1.69 -5.86 -9.38
N TYR A 317 2.70 -4.99 -9.31
CA TYR A 317 3.81 -4.90 -10.26
C TYR A 317 5.17 -5.20 -9.61
N GLY A 318 5.17 -5.91 -8.47
CA GLY A 318 6.38 -6.33 -7.76
C GLY A 318 7.02 -5.25 -6.87
N GLY A 319 6.27 -4.21 -6.52
CA GLY A 319 6.72 -3.15 -5.62
C GLY A 319 6.29 -3.36 -4.15
N PRO A 320 6.61 -2.41 -3.26
CA PRO A 320 6.33 -2.54 -1.84
C PRO A 320 4.93 -2.09 -1.42
N LEU A 321 4.23 -1.23 -2.19
CA LEU A 321 3.03 -0.56 -1.75
C LEU A 321 1.75 -1.27 -2.20
N LEU A 322 0.83 -1.53 -1.29
CA LEU A 322 -0.52 -1.98 -1.62
C LEU A 322 -1.36 -0.79 -2.09
N LEU A 323 -2.04 -0.95 -3.23
CA LEU A 323 -2.90 0.11 -3.78
C LEU A 323 -4.21 0.21 -2.99
N LEU A 324 -4.55 1.42 -2.53
CA LEU A 324 -5.91 1.82 -2.19
C LEU A 324 -6.51 2.46 -3.45
N ASP A 325 -7.34 1.71 -4.15
CA ASP A 325 -7.79 2.04 -5.50
C ASP A 325 -8.94 3.06 -5.51
N ILE A 326 -8.58 4.32 -5.17
CA ILE A 326 -9.54 5.44 -5.19
C ILE A 326 -10.11 5.66 -6.60
N GLN A 327 -9.36 5.31 -7.66
CA GLN A 327 -9.87 5.41 -9.02
C GLN A 327 -11.11 4.54 -9.21
N SER A 328 -11.01 3.24 -8.93
CA SER A 328 -12.14 2.32 -9.09
C SER A 328 -13.30 2.68 -8.14
N LEU A 329 -13.00 3.07 -6.90
CA LEU A 329 -14.00 3.50 -5.93
C LEU A 329 -14.78 4.72 -6.43
N SER A 330 -14.08 5.75 -6.91
CA SER A 330 -14.70 6.97 -7.43
C SER A 330 -15.44 6.76 -8.75
N TRP A 331 -14.88 5.94 -9.65
CA TRP A 331 -15.52 5.57 -10.91
C TRP A 331 -16.86 4.86 -10.68
N ASN A 332 -16.86 3.86 -9.82
CA ASN A 332 -18.05 3.04 -9.56
C ASN A 332 -19.13 3.80 -8.77
N CYS A 333 -18.75 4.75 -7.93
CA CYS A 333 -19.68 5.66 -7.26
C CYS A 333 -20.28 6.68 -8.24
N GLY A 334 -19.46 7.16 -9.19
CA GLY A 334 -19.85 8.01 -10.29
C GLY A 334 -20.01 9.49 -9.94
N PRO A 335 -20.56 10.32 -10.87
CA PRO A 335 -20.64 11.78 -10.73
C PRO A 335 -21.53 12.26 -9.59
N ARG A 336 -22.37 11.38 -9.05
CA ARG A 336 -23.26 11.70 -7.91
C ARG A 336 -22.52 11.70 -6.57
N CYS A 337 -21.27 11.29 -6.56
CA CYS A 337 -20.42 11.24 -5.37
C CYS A 337 -19.37 12.34 -5.34
N THR A 338 -19.48 13.35 -6.19
CA THR A 338 -18.59 14.50 -6.23
C THR A 338 -19.34 15.77 -6.63
N ASN A 339 -18.92 16.91 -6.10
CA ASN A 339 -19.46 18.21 -6.47
C ASN A 339 -18.54 19.00 -7.42
N ASP A 340 -17.27 18.65 -7.48
CA ASP A 340 -16.25 19.38 -8.25
C ASP A 340 -15.49 18.52 -9.27
N GLY A 341 -15.87 17.23 -9.39
CA GLY A 341 -15.27 16.27 -10.32
C GLY A 341 -13.88 15.77 -9.90
N MET A 342 -13.39 16.10 -8.70
CA MET A 342 -12.07 15.74 -8.20
C MET A 342 -12.08 15.28 -6.74
N HIS A 343 -12.87 15.92 -5.88
CA HIS A 343 -13.02 15.52 -4.49
C HIS A 343 -14.35 14.77 -4.34
N TYR A 344 -14.23 13.51 -3.94
CA TYR A 344 -15.39 12.66 -3.73
C TYR A 344 -15.89 12.76 -2.31
N ASP A 345 -17.12 12.37 -2.07
CA ASP A 345 -17.72 12.45 -0.73
C ASP A 345 -17.16 11.37 0.23
N GLY A 346 -17.52 11.51 1.50
CA GLY A 346 -16.99 10.67 2.58
C GLY A 346 -17.20 9.18 2.36
N THR A 347 -18.22 8.75 1.62
CA THR A 347 -18.52 7.33 1.39
C THR A 347 -17.42 6.64 0.57
N VAL A 348 -16.76 7.36 -0.36
CA VAL A 348 -15.65 6.84 -1.15
C VAL A 348 -14.42 6.60 -0.25
N TYR A 349 -14.11 7.54 0.63
CA TYR A 349 -12.98 7.39 1.55
C TYR A 349 -13.28 6.43 2.70
N GLU A 350 -14.54 6.30 3.12
CA GLU A 350 -14.98 5.25 4.03
C GLU A 350 -14.68 3.87 3.46
N ALA A 351 -15.02 3.63 2.18
CA ALA A 351 -14.69 2.39 1.51
C ALA A 351 -13.16 2.15 1.48
N ALA A 352 -12.38 3.18 1.15
CA ALA A 352 -10.91 3.08 1.13
C ALA A 352 -10.33 2.76 2.52
N VAL A 353 -10.89 3.35 3.59
CA VAL A 353 -10.47 3.05 4.97
C VAL A 353 -10.78 1.60 5.33
N HIS A 354 -11.97 1.09 5.02
CA HIS A 354 -12.27 -0.32 5.30
C HIS A 354 -11.43 -1.30 4.46
N ILE A 355 -11.05 -0.94 3.23
CA ILE A 355 -10.06 -1.67 2.43
C ILE A 355 -8.71 -1.70 3.15
N LEU A 356 -8.23 -0.54 3.62
CA LEU A 356 -7.00 -0.43 4.42
C LEU A 356 -7.04 -1.33 5.66
N LEU A 357 -8.13 -1.26 6.43
CA LEU A 357 -8.28 -2.03 7.67
C LEU A 357 -8.33 -3.54 7.43
N ASN A 358 -9.07 -4.00 6.40
CA ASN A 358 -9.08 -5.42 6.03
C ASN A 358 -7.71 -5.89 5.54
N ALA A 359 -6.98 -5.07 4.78
CA ALA A 359 -5.61 -5.37 4.39
C ALA A 359 -4.68 -5.51 5.61
N LEU A 360 -4.81 -4.63 6.61
CA LEU A 360 -4.05 -4.73 7.87
C LEU A 360 -4.39 -6.02 8.64
N LEU A 361 -5.67 -6.41 8.70
CA LEU A 361 -6.08 -7.66 9.33
C LEU A 361 -5.44 -8.87 8.65
N ILE A 362 -5.50 -8.95 7.31
CA ILE A 362 -4.89 -10.05 6.56
C ILE A 362 -3.40 -10.11 6.82
N GLU A 363 -2.69 -8.98 6.73
CA GLU A 363 -1.24 -8.93 6.93
C GLU A 363 -0.82 -9.27 8.37
N SER A 364 -1.58 -8.84 9.38
CA SER A 364 -1.31 -9.18 10.78
C SER A 364 -1.51 -10.66 11.07
N HIS A 365 -2.58 -11.28 10.56
CA HIS A 365 -2.82 -12.72 10.72
C HIS A 365 -1.78 -13.58 10.01
N GLN A 366 -1.34 -13.20 8.82
CA GLN A 366 -0.30 -13.92 8.09
C GLN A 366 1.05 -13.91 8.82
N LYS A 367 1.34 -12.86 9.60
CA LYS A 367 2.59 -12.76 10.38
C LYS A 367 2.52 -13.57 11.69
N LEU A 368 1.37 -13.72 12.30
CA LEU A 368 1.18 -14.57 13.49
C LEU A 368 1.36 -16.06 13.16
N GLY A 369 0.92 -16.51 11.99
CA GLY A 369 1.08 -17.89 11.54
C GLY A 369 2.52 -18.30 11.21
N SER A 370 3.45 -17.37 11.06
CA SER A 370 4.88 -17.66 10.78
C SER A 370 5.73 -17.82 12.04
N THR A 371 5.18 -17.59 13.24
CA THR A 371 5.89 -17.70 14.54
C THR A 371 5.57 -18.98 15.32
N GLU A 372 4.71 -19.86 14.80
CA GLU A 372 4.39 -21.17 15.41
C GLU A 372 5.10 -22.32 14.68
N PHE A 373 6.41 -22.23 14.47
CA PHE A 373 7.21 -23.41 14.13
C PHE A 373 8.60 -23.40 14.80
#